data_b21c263734c5634ef27e1bc36a26a7fd
#
_entry.id   b21c263734c5634ef27e1bc36a26a7fd
#
_cell.length_a   1.000
_cell.length_b   1.000
_cell.length_c   1.000
_cell.angle_alpha   90.00
_cell.angle_beta   90.00
_cell.angle_gamma   90.00
#
_symmetry.space_group_name_H-M   'P 1'
#
loop_
_entity.id
_entity.type
_entity.pdbx_description
1 polymer ?
#
loop_
_entity_poly.entity_id
_entity_poly.type
_entity_poly.pdbx_seq_one_letter_code
_entity_poly.pdbx_strand_id
1 'polypeptide(L)'
;VATLTLALDRNTEDRLLIDIIEQGHVIVARAATAGEVILALRQSAPEFVIVGAGRSTLTAELITACDAHGARVIALAANDQERRNAAGLGLFDVVDAAADWAETESLISCAVAIPLRVGDSGESSGARRQGSVIAVWGPAGAPGRTTLAINIAAEIAAVGHTVALADIDTYSGSVAPTLGMLDEAPGFAAACRLAGSDSLTRPEFERIAQRYNSPQGAFWVLTGIGRPSRWPELSAERVTRTIDALRNWVDYVVLDTGFNLESDEEISSDLFAPRRNAATLTALACADHVVACGLADPVGMARFLRAWVDLADVVTTDRVSVVMNRVRASAVGLDPNGQVLSALRRFGGIESPILVPQDQQATDAAVVAGRTLRDTAPKSPARISIRHFVRTELLPAPAPATGRRRKESKWRRRVVDPVAT
;
A
#
# COMPACT_ATOMS: atom_id res chain seq x y z
N VAL A 1 10.99 -5.54 24.80
CA VAL A 1 10.98 -4.62 25.97
C VAL A 1 10.68 -3.23 25.43
N ALA A 2 9.60 -2.60 25.87
CA ALA A 2 9.19 -1.25 25.47
C ALA A 2 9.02 -0.36 26.71
N THR A 3 9.12 0.96 26.52
CA THR A 3 8.84 1.96 27.57
C THR A 3 7.41 2.46 27.43
N LEU A 4 6.62 2.38 28.50
CA LEU A 4 5.19 2.63 28.50
C LEU A 4 4.80 3.79 29.44
N THR A 5 3.86 4.62 29.00
CA THR A 5 3.11 5.49 29.90
C THR A 5 1.65 5.03 29.93
N LEU A 6 1.09 4.88 31.13
CA LEU A 6 -0.28 4.40 31.34
C LEU A 6 -1.20 5.53 31.74
N ALA A 7 -2.40 5.59 31.15
CA ALA A 7 -3.50 6.47 31.58
C ALA A 7 -4.83 5.71 31.50
N LEU A 8 -5.00 4.78 32.40
CA LEU A 8 -6.12 3.85 32.49
C LEU A 8 -6.93 4.10 33.76
N ASP A 9 -8.15 3.59 33.79
CA ASP A 9 -8.87 3.48 35.05
C ASP A 9 -8.18 2.45 35.97
N ARG A 10 -8.36 2.62 37.28
CA ARG A 10 -7.62 1.85 38.29
C ARG A 10 -7.84 0.34 38.16
N ASN A 11 -9.05 -0.10 37.82
CA ASN A 11 -9.36 -1.53 37.75
C ASN A 11 -8.67 -2.17 36.53
N THR A 12 -8.68 -1.50 35.39
CA THR A 12 -8.02 -1.94 34.16
C THR A 12 -6.50 -1.94 34.35
N GLU A 13 -5.98 -0.88 34.97
CA GLU A 13 -4.54 -0.77 35.24
C GLU A 13 -4.05 -1.87 36.18
N ASP A 14 -4.70 -2.07 37.36
CA ASP A 14 -4.31 -3.09 38.34
C ASP A 14 -4.36 -4.51 37.74
N ARG A 15 -5.26 -4.77 36.80
CA ARG A 15 -5.37 -6.05 36.11
C ARG A 15 -4.22 -6.29 35.12
N LEU A 16 -3.82 -5.27 34.37
CA LEU A 16 -2.80 -5.39 33.31
C LEU A 16 -1.37 -5.24 33.85
N LEU A 17 -1.20 -4.65 35.03
CA LEU A 17 0.10 -4.28 35.59
C LEU A 17 1.04 -5.47 35.76
N ILE A 18 0.50 -6.61 36.20
CA ILE A 18 1.28 -7.84 36.46
C ILE A 18 1.83 -8.35 35.11
N ASP A 19 0.99 -8.48 34.11
CA ASP A 19 1.38 -8.99 32.79
C ASP A 19 2.39 -8.06 32.10
N ILE A 20 2.24 -6.74 32.23
CA ILE A 20 3.17 -5.74 31.69
C ILE A 20 4.57 -5.93 32.26
N ILE A 21 4.67 -6.16 33.60
CA ILE A 21 5.94 -6.34 34.28
C ILE A 21 6.55 -7.72 33.95
N GLU A 22 5.74 -8.78 33.91
CA GLU A 22 6.19 -10.14 33.55
C GLU A 22 6.74 -10.23 32.12
N GLN A 23 6.21 -9.45 31.19
CA GLN A 23 6.69 -9.33 29.81
C GLN A 23 7.95 -8.43 29.68
N GLY A 24 8.40 -7.84 30.80
CA GLY A 24 9.62 -7.04 30.85
C GLY A 24 9.52 -5.62 30.33
N HIS A 25 8.31 -5.07 30.19
CA HIS A 25 8.13 -3.66 29.83
C HIS A 25 8.42 -2.73 30.99
N VAL A 26 8.82 -1.48 30.69
CA VAL A 26 9.15 -0.46 31.68
C VAL A 26 8.08 0.61 31.70
N ILE A 27 7.37 0.77 32.81
CA ILE A 27 6.40 1.84 32.99
C ILE A 27 7.16 3.08 33.48
N VAL A 28 7.23 4.11 32.61
CA VAL A 28 7.96 5.37 32.89
C VAL A 28 7.07 6.43 33.55
N ALA A 29 5.75 6.36 33.35
CA ALA A 29 4.80 7.24 34.01
C ALA A 29 3.41 6.60 34.13
N ARG A 30 2.66 7.03 35.16
CA ARG A 30 1.24 6.71 35.36
C ARG A 30 0.48 8.00 35.52
N ALA A 31 -0.63 8.15 34.83
CA ALA A 31 -1.42 9.36 34.76
C ALA A 31 -2.92 9.06 34.84
N ALA A 32 -3.72 9.98 35.32
CA ALA A 32 -5.17 9.84 35.37
C ALA A 32 -5.89 10.66 34.30
N THR A 33 -5.20 11.63 33.70
CA THR A 33 -5.78 12.57 32.73
C THR A 33 -4.85 12.78 31.51
N ALA A 34 -5.42 13.22 30.38
CA ALA A 34 -4.66 13.60 29.18
C ALA A 34 -3.59 14.65 29.48
N GLY A 35 -3.91 15.66 30.34
CA GLY A 35 -2.97 16.72 30.70
C GLY A 35 -1.74 16.20 31.46
N GLU A 36 -1.92 15.23 32.35
CA GLU A 36 -0.80 14.59 33.08
C GLU A 36 0.09 13.76 32.15
N VAL A 37 -0.50 13.06 31.17
CA VAL A 37 0.29 12.34 30.15
C VAL A 37 1.11 13.32 29.32
N ILE A 38 0.55 14.45 28.91
CA ILE A 38 1.28 15.48 28.14
C ILE A 38 2.45 16.05 28.95
N LEU A 39 2.30 16.21 30.25
CA LEU A 39 3.39 16.61 31.13
C LEU A 39 4.46 15.52 31.27
N ALA A 40 4.05 14.26 31.39
CA ALA A 40 4.97 13.12 31.47
C ALA A 40 5.78 12.95 30.19
N LEU A 41 5.19 13.18 29.00
CA LEU A 41 5.87 13.14 27.70
C LEU A 41 7.06 14.11 27.60
N ARG A 42 6.98 15.26 28.31
CA ARG A 42 8.08 16.25 28.36
C ARG A 42 9.24 15.81 29.24
N GLN A 43 9.01 14.90 30.17
CA GLN A 43 10.01 14.46 31.18
C GLN A 43 10.60 13.09 30.82
N SER A 44 9.82 12.22 30.20
CA SER A 44 10.19 10.89 29.78
C SER A 44 9.69 10.68 28.35
N ALA A 45 10.50 10.05 27.49
CA ALA A 45 10.13 9.75 26.12
C ALA A 45 9.68 8.27 26.02
N PRO A 46 8.40 7.94 26.35
CA PRO A 46 7.90 6.59 26.22
C PRO A 46 7.77 6.22 24.74
N GLU A 47 7.97 4.95 24.41
CA GLU A 47 7.69 4.43 23.06
C GLU A 47 6.18 4.28 22.83
N PHE A 48 5.44 3.92 23.90
CA PHE A 48 3.99 3.75 23.84
C PHE A 48 3.27 4.46 24.98
N VAL A 49 2.09 4.97 24.66
CA VAL A 49 1.14 5.56 25.61
C VAL A 49 -0.15 4.75 25.55
N ILE A 50 -0.49 4.02 26.61
CA ILE A 50 -1.70 3.19 26.72
C ILE A 50 -2.74 3.98 27.50
N VAL A 51 -3.86 4.28 26.87
CA VAL A 51 -4.90 5.16 27.43
C VAL A 51 -6.28 4.53 27.39
N GLY A 52 -7.11 4.80 28.38
CA GLY A 52 -8.55 4.58 28.29
C GLY A 52 -9.17 5.49 27.23
N ALA A 53 -10.06 4.97 26.41
CA ALA A 53 -10.69 5.73 25.30
C ALA A 53 -11.77 6.72 25.75
N GLY A 54 -11.85 7.02 27.06
CA GLY A 54 -12.73 8.04 27.64
C GLY A 54 -12.33 9.46 27.23
N ARG A 55 -13.31 10.39 27.26
CA ARG A 55 -13.10 11.79 26.86
C ARG A 55 -12.11 12.57 27.75
N SER A 56 -11.90 12.12 28.98
CA SER A 56 -10.96 12.75 29.92
C SER A 56 -9.50 12.31 29.73
N THR A 57 -9.30 11.10 29.17
CA THR A 57 -8.00 10.46 29.00
C THR A 57 -7.55 10.48 27.54
N LEU A 58 -8.46 10.36 26.59
CA LEU A 58 -8.15 10.39 25.15
C LEU A 58 -8.72 11.65 24.50
N THR A 59 -7.83 12.61 24.22
CA THR A 59 -8.16 13.92 23.62
C THR A 59 -7.30 14.18 22.39
N ALA A 60 -7.74 15.07 21.48
CA ALA A 60 -6.96 15.47 20.31
C ALA A 60 -5.61 16.10 20.71
N GLU A 61 -5.57 16.84 21.82
CA GLU A 61 -4.33 17.47 22.33
C GLU A 61 -3.31 16.41 22.78
N LEU A 62 -3.77 15.36 23.48
CA LEU A 62 -2.91 14.25 23.87
C LEU A 62 -2.31 13.57 22.65
N ILE A 63 -3.14 13.32 21.67
CA ILE A 63 -2.73 12.68 20.42
C ILE A 63 -1.65 13.50 19.72
N THR A 64 -1.89 14.81 19.56
CA THR A 64 -0.91 15.74 18.96
C THR A 64 0.40 15.76 19.76
N ALA A 65 0.34 15.74 21.08
CA ALA A 65 1.53 15.70 21.92
C ALA A 65 2.31 14.39 21.77
N CYS A 66 1.62 13.23 21.71
CA CYS A 66 2.28 11.95 21.47
C CYS A 66 2.98 11.91 20.10
N ASP A 67 2.33 12.43 19.05
CA ASP A 67 2.92 12.51 17.71
C ASP A 67 4.18 13.40 17.69
N ALA A 68 4.12 14.55 18.37
CA ALA A 68 5.27 15.46 18.47
C ALA A 68 6.47 14.84 19.19
N HIS A 69 6.24 13.89 20.11
CA HIS A 69 7.27 13.19 20.86
C HIS A 69 7.62 11.81 20.31
N GLY A 70 6.96 11.39 19.22
CA GLY A 70 7.19 10.09 18.58
C GLY A 70 6.64 8.90 19.39
N ALA A 71 5.75 9.15 20.37
CA ALA A 71 5.13 8.13 21.20
C ALA A 71 3.87 7.56 20.52
N ARG A 72 3.73 6.26 20.47
CA ARG A 72 2.56 5.58 19.89
C ARG A 72 1.45 5.43 20.92
N VAL A 73 0.20 5.80 20.55
CA VAL A 73 -0.96 5.67 21.45
C VAL A 73 -1.71 4.37 21.13
N ILE A 74 -2.01 3.60 22.16
CA ILE A 74 -2.92 2.45 22.14
C ILE A 74 -4.11 2.79 23.02
N ALA A 75 -5.33 2.72 22.47
CA ALA A 75 -6.55 3.04 23.23
C ALA A 75 -7.26 1.76 23.68
N LEU A 76 -7.67 1.73 24.95
CA LEU A 76 -8.50 0.67 25.51
C LEU A 76 -9.92 1.21 25.67
N ALA A 77 -10.94 0.53 25.11
CA ALA A 77 -12.33 0.95 25.18
C ALA A 77 -13.18 -0.06 25.96
N ALA A 78 -13.89 0.41 26.96
CA ALA A 78 -14.80 -0.42 27.76
C ALA A 78 -16.21 -0.53 27.16
N ASN A 79 -16.56 0.31 26.19
CA ASN A 79 -17.89 0.36 25.59
C ASN A 79 -17.89 1.01 24.20
N ASP A 80 -18.99 0.89 23.47
CA ASP A 80 -19.14 1.43 22.11
C ASP A 80 -19.03 2.96 22.02
N GLN A 81 -19.33 3.69 23.09
CA GLN A 81 -19.18 5.14 23.12
C GLN A 81 -17.69 5.52 23.12
N GLU A 82 -16.87 4.81 23.85
CA GLU A 82 -15.42 5.00 23.89
C GLU A 82 -14.76 4.57 22.57
N ARG A 83 -15.22 3.48 21.95
CA ARG A 83 -14.79 3.09 20.60
C ARG A 83 -15.10 4.19 19.59
N ARG A 84 -16.29 4.80 19.65
CA ARG A 84 -16.64 5.96 18.79
C ARG A 84 -15.79 7.19 19.08
N ASN A 85 -15.45 7.45 20.34
CA ASN A 85 -14.56 8.55 20.69
C ASN A 85 -13.16 8.36 20.11
N ALA A 86 -12.58 7.17 20.25
CA ALA A 86 -11.28 6.82 19.67
C ALA A 86 -11.30 6.93 18.15
N ALA A 87 -12.32 6.38 17.49
CA ALA A 87 -12.50 6.45 16.04
C ALA A 87 -12.66 7.91 15.55
N GLY A 88 -13.42 8.76 16.28
CA GLY A 88 -13.58 10.17 15.98
C GLY A 88 -12.26 10.98 16.09
N LEU A 89 -11.30 10.46 16.84
CA LEU A 89 -9.96 11.03 16.99
C LEU A 89 -8.92 10.34 16.07
N GLY A 90 -9.36 9.47 15.14
CA GLY A 90 -8.50 8.81 14.16
C GLY A 90 -7.73 7.60 14.69
N LEU A 91 -8.12 7.03 15.85
CA LEU A 91 -7.55 5.80 16.37
C LEU A 91 -8.43 4.60 15.97
N PHE A 92 -7.88 3.69 15.20
CA PHE A 92 -8.59 2.52 14.69
C PHE A 92 -8.17 1.22 15.38
N ASP A 93 -6.95 1.14 15.91
CA ASP A 93 -6.47 0.03 16.73
C ASP A 93 -6.90 0.27 18.19
N VAL A 94 -8.16 -0.09 18.49
CA VAL A 94 -8.77 0.04 19.81
C VAL A 94 -8.98 -1.37 20.37
N VAL A 95 -8.29 -1.66 21.46
CA VAL A 95 -8.40 -2.93 22.20
C VAL A 95 -9.61 -2.87 23.13
N ASP A 96 -10.27 -4.01 23.38
CA ASP A 96 -11.29 -4.08 24.40
C ASP A 96 -10.66 -3.91 25.79
N ALA A 97 -11.17 -3.02 26.62
CA ALA A 97 -10.64 -2.81 27.96
C ALA A 97 -10.74 -4.07 28.85
N ALA A 98 -11.62 -5.01 28.52
CA ALA A 98 -11.71 -6.31 29.20
C ALA A 98 -10.82 -7.40 28.60
N ALA A 99 -10.15 -7.14 27.48
CA ALA A 99 -9.26 -8.09 26.82
C ALA A 99 -8.00 -8.40 27.66
N ASP A 100 -7.40 -9.55 27.41
CA ASP A 100 -6.13 -9.92 28.01
C ASP A 100 -4.98 -9.07 27.45
N TRP A 101 -3.90 -8.94 28.23
CA TRP A 101 -2.69 -8.20 27.84
C TRP A 101 -2.13 -8.65 26.47
N ALA A 102 -2.28 -9.92 26.12
CA ALA A 102 -1.77 -10.49 24.87
C ALA A 102 -2.25 -9.73 23.60
N GLU A 103 -3.46 -9.15 23.60
CA GLU A 103 -3.93 -8.34 22.48
C GLU A 103 -3.18 -7.01 22.38
N THR A 104 -2.95 -6.34 23.52
CA THR A 104 -2.15 -5.11 23.59
C THR A 104 -0.68 -5.39 23.24
N GLU A 105 -0.12 -6.50 23.76
CA GLU A 105 1.24 -6.96 23.47
C GLU A 105 1.45 -7.21 21.98
N SER A 106 0.46 -7.77 21.30
CA SER A 106 0.52 -7.97 19.85
C SER A 106 0.67 -6.66 19.08
N LEU A 107 0.03 -5.58 19.53
CA LEU A 107 0.16 -4.24 18.94
C LEU A 107 1.50 -3.59 19.25
N ILE A 108 2.07 -3.85 20.42
CA ILE A 108 3.41 -3.38 20.81
C ILE A 108 4.48 -4.12 19.99
N SER A 109 4.35 -5.44 19.88
CA SER A 109 5.30 -6.31 19.18
C SER A 109 5.21 -6.20 17.66
N CYS A 110 4.05 -5.84 17.10
CA CYS A 110 3.86 -5.52 15.68
C CYS A 110 4.46 -4.16 15.30
N ALA A 111 5.50 -3.70 15.97
CA ALA A 111 6.16 -2.41 15.75
C ALA A 111 6.93 -2.36 14.42
N VAL A 112 6.21 -2.46 13.31
CA VAL A 112 6.57 -1.77 12.08
C VAL A 112 6.02 -0.36 12.24
N ALA A 113 6.87 0.65 12.14
CA ALA A 113 6.48 2.06 12.19
C ALA A 113 5.51 2.37 11.03
N ILE A 114 4.23 2.11 11.27
CA ILE A 114 3.14 2.59 10.42
C ILE A 114 2.63 3.82 11.15
N PRO A 115 2.62 5.00 10.53
CA PRO A 115 1.93 6.15 11.11
C PRO A 115 0.45 5.79 11.21
N LEU A 116 -0.03 5.49 12.41
CA LEU A 116 -1.41 5.10 12.72
C LEU A 116 -2.35 6.31 12.74
N ARG A 117 -1.91 7.46 12.21
CA ARG A 117 -2.70 8.68 12.24
C ARG A 117 -2.60 9.50 10.98
N VAL A 118 -3.77 9.79 10.44
CA VAL A 118 -4.00 11.01 9.69
C VAL A 118 -4.65 11.98 10.67
N GLY A 119 -3.83 12.64 11.50
CA GLY A 119 -4.24 13.77 12.30
C GLY A 119 -4.39 14.97 11.40
N ASP A 120 -5.50 15.66 11.57
CA ASP A 120 -5.71 17.02 11.11
C ASP A 120 -4.71 17.93 11.87
N SER A 121 -3.48 18.04 11.39
CA SER A 121 -2.52 19.02 11.90
C SER A 121 -2.87 20.33 11.26
N GLY A 122 -3.32 21.27 12.13
CA GLY A 122 -3.62 22.62 11.77
C GLY A 122 -2.57 23.26 10.87
N GLU A 123 -3.06 23.91 9.86
CA GLU A 123 -2.47 24.97 9.03
C GLU A 123 -0.95 25.17 9.14
N SER A 124 -0.22 24.38 8.38
CA SER A 124 0.91 24.89 7.62
C SER A 124 0.56 24.71 6.15
N SER A 125 0.43 25.80 5.43
CA SER A 125 0.11 25.91 4.02
C SER A 125 1.26 25.34 3.15
N GLY A 126 1.39 24.01 3.16
CA GLY A 126 2.07 23.23 2.16
C GLY A 126 1.01 22.36 1.50
N ALA A 127 0.79 22.49 0.22
CA ALA A 127 -0.17 21.72 -0.55
C ALA A 127 -0.08 20.23 -0.14
N ARG A 128 -1.16 19.69 0.43
CA ARG A 128 -1.28 18.28 0.83
C ARG A 128 -0.97 17.45 -0.41
N ARG A 129 0.14 16.72 -0.42
CA ARG A 129 0.50 15.87 -1.55
C ARG A 129 -0.61 14.82 -1.69
N GLN A 130 -1.37 14.90 -2.77
CA GLN A 130 -2.32 13.86 -3.13
C GLN A 130 -1.55 12.55 -3.36
N GLY A 131 -2.14 11.43 -2.97
CA GLY A 131 -1.57 10.11 -3.21
C GLY A 131 -1.36 9.85 -4.71
N SER A 132 -0.32 9.11 -5.05
CA SER A 132 0.02 8.76 -6.42
C SER A 132 -0.83 7.58 -6.93
N VAL A 133 -1.30 7.67 -8.17
CA VAL A 133 -2.12 6.64 -8.84
C VAL A 133 -1.26 5.87 -9.83
N ILE A 134 -1.22 4.55 -9.68
CA ILE A 134 -0.50 3.63 -10.56
C ILE A 134 -1.52 2.70 -11.22
N ALA A 135 -1.69 2.80 -12.54
CA ALA A 135 -2.53 1.88 -13.29
C ALA A 135 -1.69 0.74 -13.88
N VAL A 136 -2.11 -0.51 -13.64
CA VAL A 136 -1.47 -1.69 -14.24
C VAL A 136 -2.35 -2.19 -15.36
N TRP A 137 -1.87 -2.04 -16.57
CA TRP A 137 -2.56 -2.39 -17.80
C TRP A 137 -1.75 -3.39 -18.63
N GLY A 138 -2.40 -4.07 -19.56
CA GLY A 138 -1.78 -4.92 -20.57
C GLY A 138 -2.83 -5.57 -21.47
N PRO A 139 -2.47 -5.97 -22.71
CA PRO A 139 -3.41 -6.51 -23.67
C PRO A 139 -4.01 -7.84 -23.25
N ALA A 140 -5.00 -8.29 -23.99
CA ALA A 140 -5.59 -9.63 -23.82
C ALA A 140 -4.53 -10.75 -23.86
N GLY A 141 -4.80 -11.86 -23.17
CA GLY A 141 -3.91 -13.02 -23.12
C GLY A 141 -3.22 -13.24 -21.76
N ALA A 142 -3.74 -12.65 -20.71
CA ALA A 142 -3.30 -12.83 -19.32
C ALA A 142 -1.79 -12.58 -19.11
N PRO A 143 -1.26 -11.39 -19.46
CA PRO A 143 0.16 -11.10 -19.31
C PRO A 143 0.63 -11.05 -17.85
N GLY A 144 -0.29 -11.08 -16.88
CA GLY A 144 -0.01 -11.04 -15.45
C GLY A 144 -0.29 -9.69 -14.80
N ARG A 145 -1.21 -8.89 -15.33
CA ARG A 145 -1.64 -7.59 -14.75
C ARG A 145 -1.92 -7.69 -13.26
N THR A 146 -2.87 -8.53 -12.88
CA THR A 146 -3.27 -8.75 -11.47
C THR A 146 -2.10 -9.19 -10.60
N THR A 147 -1.25 -10.10 -11.08
CA THR A 147 -0.05 -10.53 -10.35
C THR A 147 0.89 -9.36 -10.10
N LEU A 148 1.11 -8.50 -11.10
CA LEU A 148 1.93 -7.29 -10.95
C LEU A 148 1.26 -6.29 -9.99
N ALA A 149 -0.02 -5.98 -10.16
CA ALA A 149 -0.75 -5.04 -9.33
C ALA A 149 -0.68 -5.41 -7.83
N ILE A 150 -0.97 -6.69 -7.51
CA ILE A 150 -0.90 -7.22 -6.14
C ILE A 150 0.52 -7.08 -5.57
N ASN A 151 1.55 -7.47 -6.33
CA ASN A 151 2.91 -7.47 -5.82
C ASN A 151 3.53 -6.06 -5.80
N ILE A 152 3.14 -5.15 -6.68
CA ILE A 152 3.48 -3.72 -6.61
C ILE A 152 2.90 -3.13 -5.32
N ALA A 153 1.60 -3.34 -5.05
CA ALA A 153 0.95 -2.88 -3.83
C ALA A 153 1.65 -3.42 -2.57
N ALA A 154 2.00 -4.72 -2.55
CA ALA A 154 2.71 -5.35 -1.46
C ALA A 154 4.13 -4.78 -1.23
N GLU A 155 4.89 -4.52 -2.30
CA GLU A 155 6.24 -3.95 -2.18
C GLU A 155 6.23 -2.48 -1.77
N ILE A 156 5.22 -1.69 -2.16
CA ILE A 156 5.01 -0.31 -1.71
C ILE A 156 4.61 -0.30 -0.22
N ALA A 157 3.65 -1.12 0.17
CA ALA A 157 3.22 -1.24 1.56
C ALA A 157 4.36 -1.68 2.49
N ALA A 158 5.26 -2.54 2.01
CA ALA A 158 6.38 -3.06 2.78
C ALA A 158 7.48 -2.03 3.09
N VAL A 159 7.48 -0.87 2.45
CA VAL A 159 8.38 0.25 2.78
C VAL A 159 7.69 1.34 3.60
N GLY A 160 6.48 1.05 4.09
CA GLY A 160 5.77 1.89 5.05
C GLY A 160 4.74 2.85 4.46
N HIS A 161 4.46 2.79 3.15
CA HIS A 161 3.40 3.61 2.55
C HIS A 161 2.02 2.98 2.73
N THR A 162 1.01 3.83 2.88
CA THR A 162 -0.39 3.42 2.83
C THR A 162 -0.83 3.17 1.39
N VAL A 163 -1.46 2.00 1.13
CA VAL A 163 -1.82 1.59 -0.23
C VAL A 163 -3.26 1.12 -0.30
N ALA A 164 -3.97 1.52 -1.36
CA ALA A 164 -5.23 0.94 -1.79
C ALA A 164 -5.02 0.24 -3.14
N LEU A 165 -5.25 -1.06 -3.18
CA LEU A 165 -5.33 -1.85 -4.41
C LEU A 165 -6.80 -1.95 -4.83
N ALA A 166 -7.13 -1.53 -6.05
CA ALA A 166 -8.48 -1.59 -6.59
C ALA A 166 -8.51 -2.44 -7.87
N ASP A 167 -9.39 -3.43 -7.87
CA ASP A 167 -9.69 -4.26 -9.05
C ASP A 167 -10.81 -3.59 -9.85
N ILE A 168 -10.47 -3.07 -11.01
CA ILE A 168 -11.39 -2.36 -11.91
C ILE A 168 -11.57 -3.08 -13.25
N ASP A 169 -11.10 -4.33 -13.36
CA ASP A 169 -11.29 -5.15 -14.55
C ASP A 169 -12.77 -5.51 -14.72
N THR A 170 -13.39 -4.93 -15.76
CA THR A 170 -14.81 -5.15 -16.09
C THR A 170 -15.09 -6.49 -16.79
N TYR A 171 -14.07 -7.27 -17.08
CA TYR A 171 -14.16 -8.56 -17.76
C TYR A 171 -13.97 -9.76 -16.84
N SER A 172 -12.93 -9.69 -15.98
CA SER A 172 -12.55 -10.83 -15.15
C SER A 172 -11.75 -10.40 -13.92
N GLY A 173 -12.37 -9.59 -13.04
CA GLY A 173 -11.74 -9.19 -11.78
C GLY A 173 -11.20 -10.42 -11.02
N SER A 174 -9.92 -10.40 -10.68
CA SER A 174 -9.22 -11.56 -10.15
C SER A 174 -8.35 -11.29 -8.92
N VAL A 175 -8.37 -10.06 -8.40
CA VAL A 175 -7.64 -9.71 -7.17
C VAL A 175 -8.17 -10.49 -5.96
N ALA A 176 -9.50 -10.54 -5.78
CA ALA A 176 -10.12 -11.24 -4.66
C ALA A 176 -9.76 -12.74 -4.62
N PRO A 177 -10.01 -13.54 -5.67
CA PRO A 177 -9.65 -14.95 -5.65
C PRO A 177 -8.13 -15.18 -5.56
N THR A 178 -7.30 -14.31 -6.12
CA THR A 178 -5.83 -14.44 -6.03
C THR A 178 -5.33 -14.22 -4.59
N LEU A 179 -6.00 -13.38 -3.81
CA LEU A 179 -5.65 -13.11 -2.41
C LEU A 179 -6.50 -13.92 -1.40
N GLY A 180 -7.32 -14.87 -1.86
CA GLY A 180 -8.19 -15.66 -1.00
C GLY A 180 -9.24 -14.82 -0.26
N MET A 181 -9.69 -13.72 -0.86
CA MET A 181 -10.68 -12.81 -0.30
C MET A 181 -12.07 -13.11 -0.84
N LEU A 182 -13.10 -12.74 -0.05
CA LEU A 182 -14.49 -12.85 -0.50
C LEU A 182 -14.83 -11.71 -1.49
N ASP A 183 -15.55 -12.03 -2.56
CA ASP A 183 -15.98 -11.10 -3.60
C ASP A 183 -17.51 -10.89 -3.66
N GLU A 184 -18.25 -11.39 -2.68
CA GLU A 184 -19.71 -11.32 -2.62
C GLU A 184 -20.27 -9.89 -2.63
N ALA A 185 -19.52 -8.95 -2.03
CA ALA A 185 -19.80 -7.52 -2.07
C ALA A 185 -18.63 -6.80 -2.73
N PRO A 186 -18.62 -6.61 -4.07
CA PRO A 186 -17.50 -6.01 -4.76
C PRO A 186 -17.23 -4.61 -4.26
N GLY A 187 -16.07 -4.46 -3.60
CA GLY A 187 -15.68 -3.24 -2.88
C GLY A 187 -15.56 -2.03 -3.80
N PHE A 188 -14.98 -2.19 -4.99
CA PHE A 188 -14.81 -1.08 -5.93
C PHE A 188 -16.16 -0.60 -6.51
N ALA A 189 -17.06 -1.50 -6.87
CA ALA A 189 -18.39 -1.11 -7.33
C ALA A 189 -19.20 -0.43 -6.20
N ALA A 190 -19.06 -0.86 -4.96
CA ALA A 190 -19.66 -0.18 -3.81
C ALA A 190 -19.09 1.23 -3.63
N ALA A 191 -17.75 1.40 -3.74
CA ALA A 191 -17.11 2.72 -3.72
C ALA A 191 -17.62 3.63 -4.84
N CYS A 192 -17.74 3.11 -6.05
CA CYS A 192 -18.28 3.84 -7.20
C CYS A 192 -19.74 4.31 -6.98
N ARG A 193 -20.59 3.48 -6.37
CA ARG A 193 -21.97 3.89 -6.04
C ARG A 193 -22.00 5.00 -5.00
N LEU A 194 -21.21 4.87 -3.93
CA LEU A 194 -21.11 5.89 -2.88
C LEU A 194 -20.51 7.20 -3.43
N ALA A 195 -19.48 7.12 -4.28
CA ALA A 195 -18.90 8.29 -4.93
C ALA A 195 -19.89 9.00 -5.87
N GLY A 196 -20.71 8.23 -6.59
CA GLY A 196 -21.76 8.78 -7.47
C GLY A 196 -22.89 9.50 -6.73
N SER A 197 -23.07 9.23 -5.43
CA SER A 197 -24.04 9.91 -4.55
C SER A 197 -23.40 10.87 -3.54
N ASP A 198 -22.13 11.27 -3.75
CA ASP A 198 -21.33 12.12 -2.87
C ASP A 198 -21.29 11.66 -1.40
N SER A 199 -21.46 10.35 -1.17
CA SER A 199 -21.49 9.73 0.16
C SER A 199 -20.28 8.85 0.46
N LEU A 200 -19.29 8.79 -0.43
CA LEU A 200 -18.05 8.08 -0.21
C LEU A 200 -17.15 8.87 0.76
N THR A 201 -17.14 8.44 2.01
CA THR A 201 -16.28 8.98 3.05
C THR A 201 -15.19 7.98 3.41
N ARG A 202 -14.15 8.44 4.14
CA ARG A 202 -13.09 7.53 4.60
C ARG A 202 -13.62 6.38 5.47
N PRO A 203 -14.52 6.56 6.45
CA PRO A 203 -15.12 5.45 7.19
C PRO A 203 -15.88 4.47 6.29
N GLU A 204 -16.59 4.97 5.25
CA GLU A 204 -17.27 4.10 4.30
C GLU A 204 -16.27 3.29 3.45
N PHE A 205 -15.17 3.93 3.01
CA PHE A 205 -14.09 3.21 2.34
C PHE A 205 -13.54 2.07 3.21
N GLU A 206 -13.20 2.35 4.47
CA GLU A 206 -12.68 1.34 5.41
C GLU A 206 -13.70 0.22 5.71
N ARG A 207 -14.99 0.50 5.63
CA ARG A 207 -16.06 -0.48 5.78
C ARG A 207 -16.24 -1.41 4.58
N ILE A 208 -16.06 -0.90 3.36
CA ILE A 208 -16.26 -1.66 2.11
C ILE A 208 -14.98 -2.30 1.57
N ALA A 209 -13.82 -1.76 1.91
CA ALA A 209 -12.53 -2.33 1.55
C ALA A 209 -12.18 -3.49 2.49
N GLN A 210 -11.57 -4.52 1.92
CA GLN A 210 -10.97 -5.58 2.71
C GLN A 210 -9.51 -5.23 2.99
N ARG A 211 -8.97 -5.72 4.10
CA ARG A 211 -7.58 -5.49 4.44
C ARG A 211 -6.75 -6.75 4.22
N TYR A 212 -5.77 -6.66 3.34
CA TYR A 212 -4.72 -7.65 3.26
C TYR A 212 -3.73 -7.40 4.39
N ASN A 213 -3.55 -8.39 5.28
CA ASN A 213 -2.62 -8.31 6.39
C ASN A 213 -1.53 -9.37 6.27
N SER A 214 -0.27 -8.93 6.42
CA SER A 214 0.87 -9.82 6.54
C SER A 214 1.93 -9.22 7.48
N PRO A 215 2.82 -10.03 8.04
CA PRO A 215 3.96 -9.54 8.82
C PRO A 215 4.89 -8.60 8.02
N GLN A 216 4.77 -8.63 6.70
CA GLN A 216 5.62 -7.87 5.79
C GLN A 216 4.99 -6.54 5.32
N GLY A 217 3.76 -6.22 5.75
CA GLY A 217 3.02 -5.02 5.40
C GLY A 217 1.53 -5.31 5.17
N ALA A 218 0.72 -4.27 5.22
CA ALA A 218 -0.72 -4.34 5.04
C ALA A 218 -1.19 -3.30 4.03
N PHE A 219 -2.24 -3.62 3.25
CA PHE A 219 -2.85 -2.69 2.32
C PHE A 219 -4.35 -2.95 2.19
N TRP A 220 -5.07 -1.91 1.75
CA TRP A 220 -6.50 -2.00 1.49
C TRP A 220 -6.77 -2.61 0.12
N VAL A 221 -7.83 -3.41 0.00
CA VAL A 221 -8.27 -4.04 -1.25
C VAL A 221 -9.73 -3.71 -1.50
N LEU A 222 -9.98 -3.04 -2.61
CA LEU A 222 -11.31 -2.89 -3.18
C LEU A 222 -11.47 -3.96 -4.26
N THR A 223 -12.21 -5.02 -3.92
CA THR A 223 -12.42 -6.17 -4.80
C THR A 223 -13.24 -5.80 -6.04
N GLY A 224 -12.97 -6.47 -7.15
CA GLY A 224 -13.63 -6.25 -8.43
C GLY A 224 -15.05 -6.83 -8.50
N ILE A 225 -15.70 -6.63 -9.65
CA ILE A 225 -17.02 -7.19 -9.90
C ILE A 225 -16.92 -8.70 -10.14
N GLY A 226 -17.60 -9.50 -9.31
CA GLY A 226 -17.65 -10.97 -9.45
C GLY A 226 -18.48 -11.45 -10.67
N ARG A 227 -19.33 -10.58 -11.22
CA ARG A 227 -20.14 -10.85 -12.43
C ARG A 227 -19.89 -9.78 -13.47
N PRO A 228 -19.36 -10.13 -14.67
CA PRO A 228 -19.08 -9.15 -15.72
C PRO A 228 -20.29 -8.28 -16.11
N SER A 229 -21.53 -8.78 -15.99
CA SER A 229 -22.74 -8.00 -16.28
C SER A 229 -22.92 -6.75 -15.40
N ARG A 230 -22.16 -6.63 -14.29
CA ARG A 230 -22.21 -5.47 -13.38
C ARG A 230 -21.29 -4.31 -13.82
N TRP A 231 -20.63 -4.42 -14.95
CA TRP A 231 -19.76 -3.36 -15.46
C TRP A 231 -20.41 -1.95 -15.54
N PRO A 232 -21.76 -1.80 -15.75
CA PRO A 232 -22.35 -0.45 -15.80
C PRO A 232 -22.27 0.32 -14.47
N GLU A 233 -21.94 -0.36 -13.36
CA GLU A 233 -21.70 0.32 -12.08
C GLU A 233 -20.43 1.16 -12.06
N LEU A 234 -19.47 0.85 -12.96
CA LEU A 234 -18.16 1.48 -13.10
C LEU A 234 -18.16 2.51 -14.23
N SER A 235 -19.03 3.51 -14.18
CA SER A 235 -19.03 4.60 -15.17
C SER A 235 -17.79 5.50 -14.99
N ALA A 236 -17.36 6.18 -16.04
CA ALA A 236 -16.20 7.08 -16.02
C ALA A 236 -16.26 8.09 -14.87
N GLU A 237 -17.38 8.76 -14.66
CA GLU A 237 -17.58 9.75 -13.61
C GLU A 237 -17.40 9.13 -12.21
N ARG A 238 -18.03 7.98 -11.96
CA ARG A 238 -17.93 7.29 -10.65
C ARG A 238 -16.51 6.81 -10.37
N VAL A 239 -15.85 6.27 -11.39
CA VAL A 239 -14.45 5.83 -11.29
C VAL A 239 -13.54 7.01 -10.99
N THR A 240 -13.66 8.14 -11.69
CA THR A 240 -12.89 9.36 -11.42
C THR A 240 -13.08 9.82 -9.97
N ARG A 241 -14.34 10.02 -9.53
CA ARG A 241 -14.65 10.46 -8.16
C ARG A 241 -14.11 9.49 -7.09
N THR A 242 -14.16 8.19 -7.38
CA THR A 242 -13.60 7.17 -6.46
C THR A 242 -12.09 7.28 -6.36
N ILE A 243 -11.37 7.40 -7.48
CA ILE A 243 -9.92 7.56 -7.50
C ILE A 243 -9.51 8.85 -6.77
N ASP A 244 -10.20 9.96 -7.03
CA ASP A 244 -9.92 11.25 -6.38
C ASP A 244 -10.13 11.19 -4.86
N ALA A 245 -11.16 10.48 -4.40
CA ALA A 245 -11.38 10.26 -2.98
C ALA A 245 -10.26 9.41 -2.37
N LEU A 246 -9.86 8.30 -3.02
CA LEU A 246 -8.78 7.44 -2.54
C LEU A 246 -7.44 8.17 -2.43
N ARG A 247 -7.10 9.05 -3.40
CA ARG A 247 -5.87 9.87 -3.37
C ARG A 247 -5.75 10.75 -2.13
N ASN A 248 -6.86 11.09 -1.48
CA ASN A 248 -6.86 11.88 -0.27
C ASN A 248 -6.62 11.04 1.00
N TRP A 249 -6.70 9.70 0.91
CA TRP A 249 -6.67 8.83 2.09
C TRP A 249 -5.47 7.90 2.14
N VAL A 250 -4.83 7.62 1.00
CA VAL A 250 -3.65 6.74 0.92
C VAL A 250 -2.53 7.41 0.12
N ASP A 251 -1.28 6.95 0.35
CA ASP A 251 -0.11 7.45 -0.38
C ASP A 251 -0.08 6.94 -1.82
N TYR A 252 -0.57 5.71 -2.05
CA TYR A 252 -0.60 5.09 -3.37
C TYR A 252 -1.93 4.38 -3.63
N VAL A 253 -2.49 4.63 -4.80
CA VAL A 253 -3.63 3.87 -5.35
C VAL A 253 -3.10 3.01 -6.50
N VAL A 254 -3.20 1.69 -6.38
CA VAL A 254 -2.82 0.75 -7.45
C VAL A 254 -4.09 0.22 -8.09
N LEU A 255 -4.23 0.38 -9.39
CA LEU A 255 -5.42 0.01 -10.17
C LEU A 255 -5.09 -1.20 -11.05
N ASP A 256 -5.75 -2.34 -10.83
CA ASP A 256 -5.72 -3.51 -11.73
C ASP A 256 -6.78 -3.33 -12.80
N THR A 257 -6.38 -3.05 -14.05
CA THR A 257 -7.30 -2.63 -15.11
C THR A 257 -7.68 -3.78 -16.07
N GLY A 258 -8.79 -3.59 -16.78
CA GLY A 258 -9.12 -4.41 -17.96
C GLY A 258 -8.12 -4.22 -19.09
N PHE A 259 -8.24 -5.05 -20.12
CA PHE A 259 -7.29 -5.08 -21.24
C PHE A 259 -7.69 -4.19 -22.43
N ASN A 260 -8.98 -3.91 -22.59
CA ASN A 260 -9.51 -3.30 -23.79
C ASN A 260 -9.48 -1.77 -23.72
N LEU A 261 -8.94 -1.13 -24.76
CA LEU A 261 -8.82 0.33 -24.92
C LEU A 261 -9.81 0.91 -25.93
N GLU A 262 -10.67 0.09 -26.55
CA GLU A 262 -11.66 0.56 -27.49
C GLU A 262 -12.68 1.48 -26.80
N SER A 263 -12.98 2.61 -27.40
CA SER A 263 -13.88 3.63 -26.83
C SER A 263 -15.37 3.33 -27.01
N ASP A 264 -15.75 2.28 -27.74
CA ASP A 264 -17.14 1.90 -28.07
C ASP A 264 -17.97 3.04 -28.74
N GLU A 265 -17.33 4.12 -29.21
CA GLU A 265 -18.01 5.29 -29.74
C GLU A 265 -18.72 5.02 -31.08
N GLU A 266 -18.18 4.09 -31.86
CA GLU A 266 -18.73 3.73 -33.16
C GLU A 266 -20.02 2.90 -33.09
N ILE A 267 -20.29 2.26 -31.94
CA ILE A 267 -21.40 1.31 -31.75
C ILE A 267 -22.62 1.97 -31.09
N SER A 268 -22.44 3.10 -30.42
CA SER A 268 -23.52 3.77 -29.66
C SER A 268 -23.69 5.21 -30.11
N SER A 269 -24.81 5.49 -30.77
CA SER A 269 -25.26 6.86 -31.06
C SER A 269 -25.77 7.60 -29.82
N ASP A 270 -25.88 6.93 -28.68
CA ASP A 270 -26.30 7.50 -27.40
C ASP A 270 -25.09 7.90 -26.56
N LEU A 271 -24.85 9.21 -26.47
CA LEU A 271 -23.78 9.80 -25.65
C LEU A 271 -23.87 9.43 -24.15
N PHE A 272 -25.03 9.01 -23.68
CA PHE A 272 -25.28 8.64 -22.28
C PHE A 272 -25.23 7.14 -22.01
N ALA A 273 -25.09 6.32 -23.07
CA ALA A 273 -25.01 4.87 -22.90
C ALA A 273 -23.76 4.50 -22.08
N PRO A 274 -23.89 3.62 -21.08
CA PRO A 274 -22.73 3.16 -20.33
C PRO A 274 -21.77 2.41 -21.26
N ARG A 275 -20.45 2.64 -21.08
CA ARG A 275 -19.38 2.05 -21.90
C ARG A 275 -18.55 1.11 -21.06
N ARG A 276 -18.37 -0.13 -21.51
CA ARG A 276 -17.73 -1.18 -20.74
C ARG A 276 -16.25 -0.87 -20.41
N ASN A 277 -15.55 -0.25 -21.37
CA ASN A 277 -14.14 0.08 -21.23
C ASN A 277 -13.91 1.42 -20.51
N ALA A 278 -14.96 2.16 -20.16
CA ALA A 278 -14.86 3.43 -19.48
C ALA A 278 -14.01 3.36 -18.20
N ALA A 279 -14.14 2.29 -17.40
CA ALA A 279 -13.36 2.12 -16.20
C ALA A 279 -11.84 2.04 -16.50
N THR A 280 -11.43 1.25 -17.48
CA THR A 280 -10.03 1.13 -17.90
C THR A 280 -9.47 2.44 -18.45
N LEU A 281 -10.20 3.07 -19.38
CA LEU A 281 -9.78 4.34 -20.00
C LEU A 281 -9.66 5.46 -18.97
N THR A 282 -10.64 5.56 -18.06
CA THR A 282 -10.61 6.54 -16.96
C THR A 282 -9.44 6.29 -16.00
N ALA A 283 -9.19 5.03 -15.63
CA ALA A 283 -8.07 4.70 -14.77
C ALA A 283 -6.73 5.10 -15.39
N LEU A 284 -6.53 4.84 -16.66
CA LEU A 284 -5.33 5.23 -17.40
C LEU A 284 -5.19 6.76 -17.49
N ALA A 285 -6.29 7.47 -17.72
CA ALA A 285 -6.31 8.93 -17.76
C ALA A 285 -5.99 9.57 -16.38
N CYS A 286 -6.51 9.01 -15.29
CA CYS A 286 -6.27 9.47 -13.91
C CYS A 286 -4.91 9.06 -13.34
N ALA A 287 -4.20 8.10 -13.96
CA ALA A 287 -2.95 7.57 -13.44
C ALA A 287 -1.80 8.57 -13.57
N ASP A 288 -1.02 8.72 -12.51
CA ASP A 288 0.26 9.45 -12.53
C ASP A 288 1.34 8.59 -13.18
N HIS A 289 1.23 7.26 -13.06
CA HIS A 289 2.13 6.29 -13.67
C HIS A 289 1.38 5.08 -14.21
N VAL A 290 1.73 4.62 -15.39
CA VAL A 290 1.14 3.44 -16.03
C VAL A 290 2.18 2.32 -16.14
N VAL A 291 1.85 1.14 -15.67
CA VAL A 291 2.65 -0.07 -15.82
C VAL A 291 2.04 -0.91 -16.95
N ALA A 292 2.65 -0.85 -18.13
CA ALA A 292 2.21 -1.60 -19.31
C ALA A 292 2.82 -3.00 -19.31
N CYS A 293 2.00 -4.02 -19.01
CA CYS A 293 2.43 -5.41 -18.86
C CYS A 293 2.28 -6.19 -20.19
N GLY A 294 3.39 -6.71 -20.71
CA GLY A 294 3.43 -7.64 -21.84
C GLY A 294 3.88 -9.04 -21.43
N LEU A 295 3.56 -10.05 -22.26
CA LEU A 295 4.03 -11.41 -22.08
C LEU A 295 5.24 -11.66 -23.00
N ALA A 296 6.35 -12.16 -22.43
CA ALA A 296 7.61 -12.36 -23.12
C ALA A 296 7.65 -13.71 -23.90
N ASP A 297 6.68 -13.92 -24.77
CA ASP A 297 6.70 -14.96 -25.79
C ASP A 297 6.28 -14.36 -27.14
N PRO A 298 6.52 -15.02 -28.28
CA PRO A 298 6.26 -14.44 -29.60
C PRO A 298 4.83 -13.94 -29.81
N VAL A 299 3.82 -14.65 -29.30
CA VAL A 299 2.41 -14.27 -29.44
C VAL A 299 2.09 -13.10 -28.50
N GLY A 300 2.54 -13.17 -27.26
CA GLY A 300 2.35 -12.11 -26.26
C GLY A 300 3.03 -10.81 -26.67
N MET A 301 4.25 -10.88 -27.19
CA MET A 301 4.98 -9.72 -27.71
C MET A 301 4.28 -9.09 -28.90
N ALA A 302 3.79 -9.91 -29.86
CA ALA A 302 3.04 -9.39 -31.01
C ALA A 302 1.74 -8.69 -30.58
N ARG A 303 1.03 -9.23 -29.58
CA ARG A 303 -0.17 -8.58 -28.99
C ARG A 303 0.20 -7.28 -28.29
N PHE A 304 1.28 -7.30 -27.49
CA PHE A 304 1.74 -6.13 -26.76
C PHE A 304 2.13 -4.99 -27.70
N LEU A 305 2.93 -5.28 -28.76
CA LEU A 305 3.38 -4.28 -29.70
C LEU A 305 2.24 -3.65 -30.52
N ARG A 306 1.19 -4.41 -30.84
CA ARG A 306 -0.02 -3.86 -31.47
C ARG A 306 -0.74 -2.92 -30.50
N ALA A 307 -1.03 -3.39 -29.30
CA ALA A 307 -1.76 -2.61 -28.29
C ALA A 307 -0.94 -1.46 -27.70
N TRP A 308 0.38 -1.44 -27.89
CA TRP A 308 1.26 -0.33 -27.52
C TRP A 308 0.94 0.93 -28.31
N VAL A 309 0.57 0.79 -29.57
CA VAL A 309 0.15 1.92 -30.41
C VAL A 309 -1.14 2.50 -29.85
N ASP A 310 -2.13 1.64 -29.57
CA ASP A 310 -3.42 2.06 -29.00
C ASP A 310 -3.24 2.71 -27.61
N LEU A 311 -2.31 2.21 -26.80
CA LEU A 311 -2.01 2.80 -25.50
C LEU A 311 -1.40 4.20 -25.63
N ALA A 312 -0.54 4.43 -26.62
CA ALA A 312 0.08 5.72 -26.86
C ALA A 312 -0.91 6.81 -27.30
N ASP A 313 -2.07 6.41 -27.83
CA ASP A 313 -3.18 7.32 -28.13
C ASP A 313 -3.98 7.71 -26.87
N VAL A 314 -3.91 6.90 -25.80
CA VAL A 314 -4.66 7.11 -24.54
C VAL A 314 -3.82 7.83 -23.51
N VAL A 315 -2.51 7.52 -23.41
CA VAL A 315 -1.61 8.07 -22.39
C VAL A 315 -0.29 8.52 -23.00
N THR A 316 0.32 9.55 -22.41
CA THR A 316 1.66 9.98 -22.81
C THR A 316 2.71 8.94 -22.34
N THR A 317 3.60 8.56 -23.23
CA THR A 317 4.55 7.46 -23.02
C THR A 317 5.63 7.73 -21.96
N ASP A 318 5.84 9.00 -21.59
CA ASP A 318 6.75 9.41 -20.50
C ASP A 318 6.26 8.96 -19.12
N ARG A 319 4.97 8.68 -18.98
CA ARG A 319 4.37 8.11 -17.75
C ARG A 319 4.28 6.59 -17.76
N VAL A 320 4.81 5.91 -18.78
CA VAL A 320 4.62 4.48 -18.97
C VAL A 320 5.93 3.71 -18.75
N SER A 321 5.95 2.81 -17.76
CA SER A 321 6.97 1.78 -17.64
C SER A 321 6.49 0.47 -18.27
N VAL A 322 7.27 -0.06 -19.19
CA VAL A 322 6.98 -1.34 -19.86
C VAL A 322 7.56 -2.50 -19.06
N VAL A 323 6.71 -3.46 -18.69
CA VAL A 323 7.10 -4.68 -17.97
C VAL A 323 6.82 -5.90 -18.83
N MET A 324 7.89 -6.63 -19.25
CA MET A 324 7.76 -7.90 -19.94
C MET A 324 7.83 -9.04 -18.93
N ASN A 325 6.72 -9.72 -18.77
CA ASN A 325 6.54 -10.78 -17.78
C ASN A 325 6.80 -12.17 -18.35
N ARG A 326 7.11 -13.12 -17.47
CA ARG A 326 7.38 -14.55 -17.78
C ARG A 326 8.50 -14.74 -18.79
N VAL A 327 9.58 -13.95 -18.66
CA VAL A 327 10.78 -14.10 -19.49
C VAL A 327 11.42 -15.47 -19.22
N ARG A 328 11.60 -16.27 -20.27
CA ARG A 328 12.16 -17.63 -20.18
C ARG A 328 12.82 -18.08 -21.48
N ALA A 329 13.88 -18.87 -21.38
CA ALA A 329 14.60 -19.40 -22.54
C ALA A 329 13.75 -20.34 -23.43
N SER A 330 12.85 -21.10 -22.83
CA SER A 330 11.96 -22.02 -23.57
C SER A 330 10.99 -21.31 -24.52
N ALA A 331 10.76 -20.01 -24.37
CA ALA A 331 9.87 -19.25 -25.23
C ALA A 331 10.60 -18.42 -26.30
N VAL A 332 11.81 -17.92 -26.00
CA VAL A 332 12.49 -16.94 -26.85
C VAL A 332 13.96 -17.27 -27.15
N GLY A 333 14.47 -18.44 -26.70
CA GLY A 333 15.82 -18.92 -27.02
C GLY A 333 16.85 -18.72 -25.91
N LEU A 334 18.14 -18.98 -26.23
CA LEU A 334 19.22 -19.08 -25.25
C LEU A 334 19.56 -17.77 -24.52
N ASP A 335 19.32 -16.59 -25.14
CA ASP A 335 19.43 -15.27 -24.50
C ASP A 335 18.05 -14.62 -24.45
N PRO A 336 17.19 -15.01 -23.50
CA PRO A 336 15.83 -14.50 -23.46
C PRO A 336 15.76 -13.00 -23.21
N ASN A 337 16.65 -12.44 -22.41
CA ASN A 337 16.67 -11.02 -22.12
C ASN A 337 17.07 -10.21 -23.36
N GLY A 338 18.16 -10.57 -24.02
CA GLY A 338 18.64 -9.87 -25.22
C GLY A 338 17.64 -9.95 -26.38
N GLN A 339 16.97 -11.10 -26.55
CA GLN A 339 15.96 -11.27 -27.60
C GLN A 339 14.74 -10.37 -27.35
N VAL A 340 14.22 -10.32 -26.12
CA VAL A 340 13.08 -9.46 -25.75
C VAL A 340 13.45 -7.99 -25.92
N LEU A 341 14.60 -7.56 -25.41
CA LEU A 341 15.08 -6.18 -25.53
C LEU A 341 15.24 -5.77 -27.00
N SER A 342 15.88 -6.60 -27.82
CA SER A 342 16.08 -6.34 -29.23
C SER A 342 14.77 -6.19 -30.01
N ALA A 343 13.79 -7.05 -29.72
CA ALA A 343 12.49 -6.99 -30.37
C ALA A 343 11.69 -5.73 -29.97
N LEU A 344 11.65 -5.39 -28.69
CA LEU A 344 10.95 -4.19 -28.20
C LEU A 344 11.57 -2.90 -28.73
N ARG A 345 12.90 -2.82 -28.76
CA ARG A 345 13.61 -1.69 -29.36
C ARG A 345 13.31 -1.55 -30.84
N ARG A 346 13.41 -2.66 -31.59
CA ARG A 346 13.24 -2.67 -33.05
C ARG A 346 11.81 -2.35 -33.49
N PHE A 347 10.82 -2.91 -32.82
CA PHE A 347 9.42 -2.87 -33.29
C PHE A 347 8.54 -1.92 -32.49
N GLY A 348 8.92 -1.53 -31.28
CA GLY A 348 8.15 -0.63 -30.42
C GLY A 348 8.86 0.66 -30.04
N GLY A 349 10.16 0.83 -30.37
CA GLY A 349 10.95 1.96 -29.91
C GLY A 349 11.14 1.99 -28.38
N ILE A 350 10.96 0.85 -27.69
CA ILE A 350 11.01 0.76 -26.24
C ILE A 350 12.42 0.39 -25.82
N GLU A 351 13.12 1.33 -25.20
CA GLU A 351 14.56 1.21 -24.90
C GLU A 351 14.86 0.48 -23.57
N SER A 352 14.05 0.70 -22.54
CA SER A 352 14.34 0.28 -21.17
C SER A 352 13.18 -0.46 -20.51
N PRO A 353 12.75 -1.62 -21.06
CA PRO A 353 11.70 -2.40 -20.42
C PRO A 353 12.22 -3.13 -19.19
N ILE A 354 11.35 -3.31 -18.20
CA ILE A 354 11.60 -4.14 -17.03
C ILE A 354 11.31 -5.60 -17.41
N LEU A 355 12.28 -6.49 -17.14
CA LEU A 355 12.15 -7.91 -17.44
C LEU A 355 11.87 -8.69 -16.14
N VAL A 356 10.72 -9.37 -16.08
CA VAL A 356 10.32 -10.21 -14.95
C VAL A 356 10.48 -11.68 -15.37
N PRO A 357 11.41 -12.43 -14.76
CA PRO A 357 11.61 -13.85 -15.06
C PRO A 357 10.37 -14.68 -14.75
N GLN A 358 10.16 -15.75 -15.50
CA GLN A 358 9.14 -16.74 -15.16
C GLN A 358 9.53 -17.48 -13.89
N ASP A 359 8.61 -17.49 -12.91
CA ASP A 359 8.71 -18.29 -11.70
C ASP A 359 7.34 -18.90 -11.39
N GLN A 360 7.02 -19.96 -12.14
CA GLN A 360 5.71 -20.61 -12.05
C GLN A 360 5.48 -21.20 -10.66
N GLN A 361 6.48 -21.82 -10.07
CA GLN A 361 6.35 -22.44 -8.76
C GLN A 361 6.01 -21.42 -7.67
N ALA A 362 6.68 -20.27 -7.67
CA ALA A 362 6.42 -19.22 -6.69
C ALA A 362 5.04 -18.58 -6.88
N THR A 363 4.65 -18.33 -8.15
CA THR A 363 3.34 -17.73 -8.45
C THR A 363 2.18 -18.66 -8.12
N ASP A 364 2.30 -19.95 -8.44
CA ASP A 364 1.26 -20.94 -8.10
C ASP A 364 1.14 -21.12 -6.58
N ALA A 365 2.26 -21.18 -5.85
CA ALA A 365 2.25 -21.26 -4.41
C ALA A 365 1.60 -20.01 -3.76
N ALA A 366 1.84 -18.82 -4.32
CA ALA A 366 1.23 -17.58 -3.85
C ALA A 366 -0.30 -17.60 -4.03
N VAL A 367 -0.78 -17.97 -5.21
CA VAL A 367 -2.22 -18.06 -5.52
C VAL A 367 -2.90 -19.12 -4.65
N VAL A 368 -2.33 -20.31 -4.51
CA VAL A 368 -2.88 -21.40 -3.67
C VAL A 368 -2.98 -20.97 -2.21
N ALA A 369 -1.99 -20.21 -1.72
CA ALA A 369 -1.99 -19.70 -0.35
C ALA A 369 -2.87 -18.45 -0.15
N GLY A 370 -3.40 -17.84 -1.18
CA GLY A 370 -4.08 -16.54 -1.10
C GLY A 370 -3.15 -15.42 -0.59
N ARG A 371 -1.86 -15.45 -0.99
CA ARG A 371 -0.82 -14.57 -0.46
C ARG A 371 -0.01 -13.92 -1.57
N THR A 372 0.74 -12.86 -1.21
CA THR A 372 1.67 -12.21 -2.14
C THR A 372 2.95 -13.03 -2.35
N LEU A 373 3.69 -12.77 -3.42
CA LEU A 373 5.02 -13.36 -3.63
C LEU A 373 5.99 -13.00 -2.50
N ARG A 374 5.80 -11.84 -1.91
CA ARG A 374 6.62 -11.39 -0.79
C ARG A 374 6.49 -12.29 0.44
N ASP A 375 5.28 -12.79 0.70
CA ASP A 375 4.99 -13.64 1.86
C ASP A 375 5.35 -15.10 1.63
N THR A 376 5.09 -15.62 0.43
CA THR A 376 5.26 -17.06 0.13
C THR A 376 6.63 -17.39 -0.45
N ALA A 377 7.19 -16.52 -1.27
CA ALA A 377 8.43 -16.76 -1.99
C ALA A 377 9.34 -15.52 -2.01
N PRO A 378 9.86 -15.07 -0.86
CA PRO A 378 10.63 -13.83 -0.74
C PRO A 378 11.92 -13.81 -1.57
N LYS A 379 12.43 -14.98 -1.97
CA LYS A 379 13.64 -15.15 -2.80
C LYS A 379 13.32 -15.38 -4.28
N SER A 380 12.05 -15.39 -4.69
CA SER A 380 11.64 -15.55 -6.08
C SER A 380 12.31 -14.51 -6.97
N PRO A 381 12.92 -14.93 -8.11
CA PRO A 381 13.47 -13.98 -9.08
C PRO A 381 12.42 -13.01 -9.62
N ALA A 382 11.19 -13.46 -9.84
CA ALA A 382 10.08 -12.61 -10.26
C ALA A 382 9.79 -11.53 -9.21
N ARG A 383 9.68 -11.92 -7.93
CA ARG A 383 9.49 -10.96 -6.83
C ARG A 383 10.64 -9.97 -6.72
N ILE A 384 11.90 -10.44 -6.86
CA ILE A 384 13.09 -9.58 -6.76
C ILE A 384 13.06 -8.51 -7.86
N SER A 385 12.69 -8.89 -9.10
CA SER A 385 12.57 -7.94 -10.22
C SER A 385 11.46 -6.92 -9.97
N ILE A 386 10.29 -7.35 -9.50
CA ILE A 386 9.18 -6.44 -9.15
C ILE A 386 9.59 -5.47 -8.03
N ARG A 387 10.24 -5.96 -6.98
CA ARG A 387 10.75 -5.10 -5.89
C ARG A 387 11.75 -4.06 -6.40
N HIS A 388 12.65 -4.48 -7.28
CA HIS A 388 13.62 -3.55 -7.87
C HIS A 388 12.91 -2.45 -8.65
N PHE A 389 12.01 -2.82 -9.54
CA PHE A 389 11.18 -1.89 -10.30
C PHE A 389 10.44 -0.90 -9.42
N VAL A 390 9.70 -1.38 -8.39
CA VAL A 390 8.98 -0.52 -7.45
C VAL A 390 9.90 0.51 -6.81
N ARG A 391 11.10 0.10 -6.37
CA ARG A 391 12.03 0.97 -5.66
C ARG A 391 12.75 1.98 -6.55
N THR A 392 12.96 1.66 -7.82
CA THR A 392 13.72 2.50 -8.74
C THR A 392 12.84 3.44 -9.56
N GLU A 393 11.60 3.04 -9.87
CA GLU A 393 10.76 3.79 -10.79
C GLU A 393 9.46 4.31 -10.17
N LEU A 394 8.86 3.56 -9.22
CA LEU A 394 7.56 3.95 -8.66
C LEU A 394 7.66 4.74 -7.35
N LEU A 395 8.75 4.57 -6.62
CA LEU A 395 8.95 5.28 -5.35
C LEU A 395 9.92 6.46 -5.54
N PRO A 396 9.74 7.57 -4.79
CA PRO A 396 10.71 8.66 -4.81
C PRO A 396 12.09 8.16 -4.36
N ALA A 397 13.13 8.72 -4.96
CA ALA A 397 14.49 8.39 -4.56
C ALA A 397 14.66 8.59 -3.04
N PRO A 398 15.32 7.67 -2.33
CA PRO A 398 15.56 7.82 -0.91
C PRO A 398 16.33 9.12 -0.67
N ALA A 399 15.89 9.91 0.31
CA ALA A 399 16.59 11.12 0.69
C ALA A 399 18.08 10.80 0.92
N PRO A 400 19.01 11.63 0.42
CA PRO A 400 20.43 11.39 0.61
C PRO A 400 20.67 11.26 2.12
N ALA A 401 21.26 10.14 2.54
CA ALA A 401 21.58 9.90 3.94
C ALA A 401 22.41 11.07 4.42
N THR A 402 21.84 11.90 5.31
CA THR A 402 22.56 12.99 5.96
C THR A 402 23.75 12.35 6.67
N GLY A 403 24.94 12.60 6.10
CA GLY A 403 26.14 11.86 6.39
C GLY A 403 26.44 11.81 7.89
N ARG A 404 26.39 10.63 8.47
CA ARG A 404 27.19 10.36 9.66
C ARG A 404 28.63 10.68 9.32
N ARG A 405 29.10 11.83 9.75
CA ARG A 405 30.51 12.23 9.72
C ARG A 405 31.32 11.04 10.23
N ARG A 406 31.99 10.35 9.29
CA ARG A 406 32.95 9.30 9.59
C ARG A 406 34.03 9.98 10.43
N LYS A 407 34.08 9.71 11.73
CA LYS A 407 35.21 10.09 12.59
C LYS A 407 36.45 9.46 11.98
N GLU A 408 37.28 10.27 11.34
CA GLU A 408 38.61 9.87 10.93
C GLU A 408 39.38 9.50 12.21
N SER A 409 39.65 8.23 12.37
CA SER A 409 40.57 7.71 13.38
C SER A 409 41.99 8.19 12.97
N LYS A 410 42.50 9.19 13.68
CA LYS A 410 43.88 9.59 13.59
C LYS A 410 44.74 8.46 14.18
N TRP A 411 45.15 7.53 13.36
CA TRP A 411 46.27 6.66 13.66
C TRP A 411 47.55 7.49 13.59
N ARG A 412 48.09 7.90 14.75
CA ARG A 412 49.43 8.45 14.86
C ARG A 412 50.43 7.34 14.50
N ARG A 413 51.10 7.48 13.35
CA ARG A 413 52.35 6.78 13.05
C ARG A 413 53.41 7.27 14.07
N ARG A 414 53.85 6.38 14.95
CA ARG A 414 55.10 6.56 15.68
C ARG A 414 56.23 6.43 14.68
N VAL A 415 56.95 7.53 14.44
CA VAL A 415 58.25 7.52 13.80
C VAL A 415 59.24 6.97 14.80
N VAL A 416 59.88 5.86 14.46
CA VAL A 416 61.04 5.33 15.18
C VAL A 416 62.27 5.92 14.54
N ASP A 417 63.02 6.76 15.29
CA ASP A 417 64.31 7.26 14.88
C ASP A 417 65.34 6.13 14.85
N PRO A 418 66.20 6.04 13.83
CA PRO A 418 67.32 5.13 13.80
C PRO A 418 68.47 5.72 14.63
N VAL A 419 68.92 4.96 15.61
CA VAL A 419 70.16 5.20 16.42
C VAL A 419 71.36 5.08 15.50
N ALA A 420 72.24 6.10 15.57
CA ALA A 420 73.55 6.14 14.95
C ALA A 420 74.53 5.21 15.72
N THR A 421 75.29 4.45 14.98
CA THR A 421 76.70 4.16 15.14
C THR A 421 77.30 3.81 13.82
#